data_6d47b64d6ffe93950276276ba813c630
#
_entry.id   6d47b64d6ffe93950276276ba813c630
#
_cell.length_a   1.000
_cell.length_b   1.000
_cell.length_c   1.000
_cell.angle_alpha   90.00
_cell.angle_beta   90.00
_cell.angle_gamma   90.00
#
_symmetry.space_group_name_H-M   'P 1'
#
loop_
_entity.id
_entity.type
_entity.pdbx_description
1 polymer ?
#
loop_
_entity_poly.entity_id
_entity_poly.type
_entity_poly.pdbx_seq_one_letter_code
_entity_poly.pdbx_strand_id
1 'polypeptide(L)'
;MIRTMIRPLALVAILFALIAPAAGLVGGARQADETLARHVVMVVGGHRTGCTGTAIAQNLILTAAHCVPPDERYGVFEAGASRRSKPNSVASVERHPLFDLETAFSGRETADVALLKLAEPLTRRITPAPFATREYFPIGERFIVAGYGITEQAAGGYGTLRAATLMVVRHTASGALRLADPMTRGEMAGLGACNGDSGGPVLDDSSGRPALVGVVSWATDPRRGAGCGGLTGVVPLPHFRDWLIEASMKLGSPLQP
;
A
#
# COMPACT_ATOMS: atom_id res chain seq x y z
N MET A 1 36.85 0.49 68.68
CA MET A 1 36.49 1.43 67.62
C MET A 1 36.30 0.61 66.34
N ILE A 2 35.04 0.23 65.99
CA ILE A 2 34.72 -0.55 64.80
C ILE A 2 34.16 0.41 63.79
N ARG A 3 34.87 0.61 62.67
CA ARG A 3 34.42 1.45 61.52
C ARG A 3 33.59 0.59 60.58
N THR A 4 32.29 0.83 60.59
CA THR A 4 31.33 0.23 59.63
C THR A 4 31.47 0.91 58.28
N MET A 5 32.00 0.20 57.29
CA MET A 5 32.04 0.67 55.87
C MET A 5 30.66 0.36 55.23
N ILE A 6 29.93 1.42 54.98
CA ILE A 6 28.70 1.36 54.16
C ILE A 6 29.12 1.41 52.67
N ARG A 7 28.88 0.32 51.94
CA ARG A 7 29.05 0.24 50.51
C ARG A 7 27.78 0.80 49.83
N PRO A 8 27.89 1.74 48.87
CA PRO A 8 26.72 2.18 48.12
C PRO A 8 26.32 1.10 47.14
N LEU A 9 25.05 0.65 47.21
CA LEU A 9 24.40 -0.15 46.18
C LEU A 9 24.14 0.76 44.97
N ALA A 10 24.84 0.53 43.86
CA ALA A 10 24.53 1.17 42.60
C ALA A 10 23.29 0.54 42.02
N LEU A 11 22.19 1.28 41.98
CA LEU A 11 20.94 0.89 41.29
C LEU A 11 21.18 1.01 39.79
N VAL A 12 21.36 -0.12 39.10
CA VAL A 12 21.38 -0.16 37.63
C VAL A 12 19.93 -0.16 37.16
N ALA A 13 19.45 1.01 36.73
CA ALA A 13 18.17 1.13 36.06
C ALA A 13 18.27 0.54 34.63
N ILE A 14 17.78 -0.67 34.45
CA ILE A 14 17.64 -1.29 33.13
C ILE A 14 16.48 -0.59 32.41
N LEU A 15 16.83 0.30 31.47
CA LEU A 15 15.87 0.90 30.55
C LEU A 15 15.40 -0.20 29.58
N PHE A 16 14.25 -0.82 29.84
CA PHE A 16 13.55 -1.62 28.85
C PHE A 16 13.00 -0.67 27.77
N ALA A 17 13.71 -0.54 26.67
CA ALA A 17 13.18 0.04 25.48
C ALA A 17 12.03 -0.87 25.01
N LEU A 18 10.79 -0.41 25.15
CA LEU A 18 9.60 -1.04 24.56
C LEU A 18 9.73 -0.95 23.03
N ILE A 19 10.30 -1.99 22.43
CA ILE A 19 10.29 -2.15 20.97
C ILE A 19 8.85 -2.52 20.62
N ALA A 20 8.06 -1.53 20.19
CA ALA A 20 6.75 -1.78 19.62
C ALA A 20 6.91 -2.57 18.30
N PRO A 21 6.17 -3.67 18.11
CA PRO A 21 6.23 -4.40 16.86
C PRO A 21 5.71 -3.51 15.72
N ALA A 22 6.55 -3.29 14.72
CA ALA A 22 6.17 -2.58 13.52
C ALA A 22 5.48 -3.55 12.55
N ALA A 23 4.28 -3.23 12.05
CA ALA A 23 3.51 -4.04 11.11
C ALA A 23 3.01 -3.17 9.93
N GLY A 24 3.17 -3.62 8.68
CA GLY A 24 2.83 -2.92 7.41
C GLY A 24 3.87 -1.87 7.01
N LEU A 25 4.19 -1.67 5.75
CA LEU A 25 5.29 -0.83 5.25
C LEU A 25 6.52 -0.86 6.17
N VAL A 26 7.70 -1.14 5.67
CA VAL A 26 8.91 -1.31 6.51
C VAL A 26 9.61 0.01 6.84
N GLY A 27 10.65 -0.05 7.67
CA GLY A 27 11.50 1.12 7.96
C GLY A 27 10.94 2.08 9.00
N GLY A 28 9.99 1.64 9.85
CA GLY A 28 9.39 2.49 10.89
C GLY A 28 8.16 3.27 10.42
N ALA A 29 7.48 2.81 9.37
CA ALA A 29 6.19 3.35 8.93
C ALA A 29 5.17 3.37 10.09
N ARG A 30 4.36 4.42 10.16
CA ARG A 30 3.39 4.62 11.25
C ARG A 30 2.04 3.99 10.90
N GLN A 31 1.27 3.65 11.90
CA GLN A 31 -0.14 3.30 11.69
C GLN A 31 -0.85 4.47 11.00
N ALA A 32 -1.63 4.17 9.97
CA ALA A 32 -2.41 5.16 9.27
C ALA A 32 -3.49 5.74 10.19
N ASP A 33 -3.74 7.03 10.06
CA ASP A 33 -4.84 7.68 10.76
C ASP A 33 -6.21 7.32 10.15
N GLU A 34 -7.29 7.72 10.81
CA GLU A 34 -8.65 7.42 10.34
C GLU A 34 -9.00 8.11 9.02
N THR A 35 -8.39 9.28 8.75
CA THR A 35 -8.63 10.02 7.50
C THR A 35 -8.11 9.24 6.31
N LEU A 36 -6.93 8.64 6.44
CA LEU A 36 -6.36 7.79 5.42
C LEU A 36 -7.03 6.42 5.38
N ALA A 37 -7.30 5.84 6.54
CA ALA A 37 -7.86 4.50 6.65
C ALA A 37 -9.24 4.35 5.98
N ARG A 38 -10.01 5.44 5.87
CA ARG A 38 -11.31 5.42 5.19
C ARG A 38 -11.24 5.19 3.69
N HIS A 39 -10.09 5.30 3.08
CA HIS A 39 -9.91 5.10 1.63
C HIS A 39 -9.34 3.73 1.29
N VAL A 40 -8.77 3.02 2.28
CA VAL A 40 -7.92 1.86 2.04
C VAL A 40 -8.57 0.59 2.56
N VAL A 41 -8.54 -0.44 1.75
CA VAL A 41 -9.11 -1.76 2.05
C VAL A 41 -8.04 -2.85 1.88
N MET A 42 -8.24 -3.98 2.55
CA MET A 42 -7.41 -5.16 2.33
C MET A 42 -8.10 -6.08 1.33
N VAL A 43 -7.38 -6.49 0.29
CA VAL A 43 -7.83 -7.45 -0.72
C VAL A 43 -7.25 -8.82 -0.37
N VAL A 44 -8.09 -9.86 -0.34
CA VAL A 44 -7.67 -11.23 -0.03
C VAL A 44 -8.12 -12.17 -1.13
N GLY A 45 -7.24 -13.06 -1.57
CA GLY A 45 -7.51 -14.14 -2.50
C GLY A 45 -7.61 -15.51 -1.82
N GLY A 46 -8.04 -16.51 -2.58
CA GLY A 46 -8.26 -17.88 -2.09
C GLY A 46 -6.98 -18.55 -1.57
N HIS A 47 -5.82 -18.23 -2.10
CA HIS A 47 -4.51 -18.74 -1.67
C HIS A 47 -3.88 -17.94 -0.52
N ARG A 48 -4.66 -17.14 0.22
CA ARG A 48 -4.20 -16.30 1.34
C ARG A 48 -3.19 -15.22 0.94
N THR A 49 -3.13 -14.86 -0.32
CA THR A 49 -2.39 -13.68 -0.76
C THR A 49 -3.13 -12.44 -0.29
N GLY A 50 -2.51 -11.66 0.59
CA GLY A 50 -3.03 -10.37 1.01
C GLY A 50 -2.42 -9.27 0.16
N CYS A 51 -3.27 -8.42 -0.39
CA CYS A 51 -2.91 -7.17 -1.06
C CYS A 51 -3.67 -6.01 -0.43
N THR A 52 -3.35 -4.83 -0.89
CA THR A 52 -4.06 -3.60 -0.52
C THR A 52 -4.88 -3.12 -1.71
N GLY A 53 -5.94 -2.39 -1.45
CA GLY A 53 -6.76 -1.73 -2.45
C GLY A 53 -7.24 -0.37 -1.98
N THR A 54 -7.75 0.41 -2.91
CA THR A 54 -8.31 1.74 -2.66
C THR A 54 -9.76 1.79 -3.09
N ALA A 55 -10.66 2.23 -2.23
CA ALA A 55 -12.04 2.50 -2.60
C ALA A 55 -12.09 3.73 -3.52
N ILE A 56 -12.60 3.56 -4.73
CA ILE A 56 -12.79 4.64 -5.71
C ILE A 56 -14.27 4.92 -6.03
N ALA A 57 -15.15 4.00 -5.60
CA ALA A 57 -16.60 4.19 -5.46
C ALA A 57 -17.08 3.32 -4.30
N GLN A 58 -18.36 3.44 -3.90
CA GLN A 58 -18.91 2.66 -2.78
C GLN A 58 -18.89 1.15 -3.02
N ASN A 59 -18.77 0.70 -4.25
CA ASN A 59 -18.72 -0.70 -4.62
C ASN A 59 -17.63 -1.02 -5.65
N LEU A 60 -16.63 -0.13 -5.77
CA LEU A 60 -15.54 -0.29 -6.72
C LEU A 60 -14.18 -0.06 -6.02
N ILE A 61 -13.31 -1.05 -6.12
CA ILE A 61 -11.97 -1.03 -5.56
C ILE A 61 -10.95 -1.03 -6.68
N LEU A 62 -9.96 -0.15 -6.58
CA LEU A 62 -8.76 -0.15 -7.39
C LEU A 62 -7.66 -0.93 -6.66
N THR A 63 -6.93 -1.79 -7.39
CA THR A 63 -5.79 -2.55 -6.87
C THR A 63 -4.79 -2.86 -7.99
N ALA A 64 -3.70 -3.57 -7.69
CA ALA A 64 -2.78 -4.07 -8.71
C ALA A 64 -3.36 -5.32 -9.41
N ALA A 65 -3.10 -5.47 -10.70
CA ALA A 65 -3.62 -6.59 -11.48
C ALA A 65 -3.03 -7.94 -11.05
N HIS A 66 -1.74 -7.95 -10.64
CA HIS A 66 -1.11 -9.17 -10.12
C HIS A 66 -1.71 -9.66 -8.79
N CYS A 67 -2.43 -8.81 -8.06
CA CYS A 67 -3.14 -9.17 -6.83
C CYS A 67 -4.38 -10.03 -7.08
N VAL A 68 -4.85 -10.06 -8.30
CA VAL A 68 -6.13 -10.69 -8.66
C VAL A 68 -6.00 -11.56 -9.92
N PRO A 69 -5.13 -12.60 -9.91
CA PRO A 69 -5.01 -13.53 -11.04
C PRO A 69 -6.37 -14.13 -11.42
N PRO A 70 -6.52 -14.70 -12.64
CA PRO A 70 -7.76 -15.35 -13.05
C PRO A 70 -8.04 -16.60 -12.19
N ASP A 71 -9.30 -17.07 -12.25
CA ASP A 71 -9.75 -18.32 -11.66
C ASP A 71 -9.72 -18.41 -10.12
N GLU A 72 -9.61 -17.26 -9.44
CA GLU A 72 -9.72 -17.17 -8.00
C GLU A 72 -10.94 -16.35 -7.55
N ARG A 73 -11.31 -16.55 -6.29
CA ARG A 73 -12.33 -15.73 -5.60
C ARG A 73 -11.64 -14.74 -4.69
N TYR A 74 -12.15 -13.53 -4.69
CA TYR A 74 -11.60 -12.43 -3.91
C TYR A 74 -12.62 -11.89 -2.91
N GLY A 75 -12.11 -11.39 -1.81
CA GLY A 75 -12.87 -10.68 -0.81
C GLY A 75 -12.15 -9.42 -0.36
N VAL A 76 -12.91 -8.49 0.20
CA VAL A 76 -12.39 -7.20 0.66
C VAL A 76 -12.76 -7.00 2.12
N PHE A 77 -11.76 -6.65 2.94
CA PHE A 77 -11.98 -6.20 4.31
C PHE A 77 -11.80 -4.68 4.40
N GLU A 78 -12.75 -4.03 5.04
CA GLU A 78 -12.67 -2.62 5.39
C GLU A 78 -11.70 -2.39 6.56
N ALA A 79 -11.16 -1.19 6.69
CA ALA A 79 -10.33 -0.78 7.81
C ALA A 79 -11.08 -1.01 9.14
N GLY A 80 -10.36 -1.59 10.12
CA GLY A 80 -10.93 -1.90 11.43
C GLY A 80 -11.84 -3.14 11.46
N ALA A 81 -11.94 -3.90 10.37
CA ALA A 81 -12.65 -5.18 10.38
C ALA A 81 -12.03 -6.14 11.40
N SER A 82 -12.87 -6.80 12.19
CA SER A 82 -12.39 -7.80 13.15
C SER A 82 -11.93 -9.07 12.43
N ARG A 83 -11.08 -9.87 13.08
CA ARG A 83 -10.67 -11.19 12.55
C ARG A 83 -11.84 -12.17 12.33
N ARG A 84 -13.02 -11.88 12.89
CA ARG A 84 -14.26 -12.66 12.73
C ARG A 84 -15.18 -12.11 11.66
N SER A 85 -14.88 -10.93 11.11
CA SER A 85 -15.68 -10.34 10.03
C SER A 85 -15.56 -11.21 8.78
N LYS A 86 -16.67 -11.30 8.03
CA LYS A 86 -16.64 -11.87 6.68
C LYS A 86 -16.17 -10.79 5.71
N PRO A 87 -15.32 -11.12 4.73
CA PRO A 87 -14.98 -10.18 3.68
C PRO A 87 -16.20 -9.88 2.80
N ASN A 88 -16.29 -8.67 2.30
CA ASN A 88 -17.23 -8.35 1.22
C ASN A 88 -16.76 -9.05 -0.05
N SER A 89 -17.62 -9.85 -0.67
CA SER A 89 -17.28 -10.64 -1.84
C SER A 89 -17.08 -9.76 -3.07
N VAL A 90 -16.09 -10.10 -3.87
CA VAL A 90 -15.90 -9.51 -5.20
C VAL A 90 -16.79 -10.23 -6.19
N ALA A 91 -17.69 -9.49 -6.86
CA ALA A 91 -18.61 -10.02 -7.86
C ALA A 91 -17.95 -10.17 -9.24
N SER A 92 -17.09 -9.24 -9.61
CA SER A 92 -16.37 -9.26 -10.89
C SER A 92 -15.06 -8.49 -10.80
N VAL A 93 -14.11 -8.85 -11.67
CA VAL A 93 -12.77 -8.30 -11.77
C VAL A 93 -12.52 -7.85 -13.20
N GLU A 94 -12.02 -6.63 -13.36
CA GLU A 94 -11.54 -6.13 -14.64
C GLU A 94 -10.06 -5.79 -14.50
N ARG A 95 -9.18 -6.47 -15.24
CA ARG A 95 -7.73 -6.20 -15.29
C ARG A 95 -7.42 -5.43 -16.54
N HIS A 96 -6.43 -4.56 -16.46
CA HIS A 96 -5.97 -3.86 -17.65
C HIS A 96 -5.51 -4.87 -18.72
N PRO A 97 -5.97 -4.76 -19.99
CA PRO A 97 -5.67 -5.76 -21.03
C PRO A 97 -4.19 -5.87 -21.39
N LEU A 98 -3.39 -4.83 -21.12
CA LEU A 98 -1.94 -4.85 -21.31
C LEU A 98 -1.17 -5.30 -20.06
N PHE A 99 -1.86 -5.81 -19.04
CA PHE A 99 -1.19 -6.46 -17.93
C PHE A 99 -0.61 -7.80 -18.36
N ASP A 100 0.65 -8.01 -18.07
CA ASP A 100 1.36 -9.27 -18.29
C ASP A 100 2.09 -9.70 -17.02
N LEU A 101 1.73 -10.88 -16.51
CA LEU A 101 2.21 -11.37 -15.22
C LEU A 101 3.70 -11.74 -15.27
N GLU A 102 4.20 -12.32 -16.37
CA GLU A 102 5.60 -12.68 -16.51
C GLU A 102 6.48 -11.43 -16.57
N THR A 103 6.00 -10.41 -17.29
CA THR A 103 6.63 -9.09 -17.34
C THR A 103 6.70 -8.46 -15.95
N ALA A 104 5.63 -8.52 -15.17
CA ALA A 104 5.59 -8.00 -13.80
C ALA A 104 6.64 -8.70 -12.90
N PHE A 105 6.70 -10.04 -12.93
CA PHE A 105 7.67 -10.81 -12.14
C PHE A 105 9.12 -10.66 -12.61
N SER A 106 9.35 -10.33 -13.87
CA SER A 106 10.70 -10.03 -14.36
C SER A 106 11.21 -8.64 -14.00
N GLY A 107 10.45 -7.86 -13.20
CA GLY A 107 10.77 -6.50 -12.80
C GLY A 107 10.65 -5.48 -13.94
N ARG A 108 10.05 -5.88 -15.07
CA ARG A 108 9.72 -4.98 -16.19
C ARG A 108 8.35 -4.36 -15.96
N GLU A 109 8.12 -3.24 -16.60
CA GLU A 109 6.87 -2.49 -16.46
C GLU A 109 5.75 -3.11 -17.27
N THR A 110 4.59 -3.17 -16.67
CA THR A 110 3.34 -3.62 -17.27
C THR A 110 2.19 -2.79 -16.69
N ALA A 111 1.03 -2.82 -17.31
CA ALA A 111 -0.16 -2.12 -16.86
C ALA A 111 -0.78 -2.82 -15.62
N ASP A 112 -0.06 -2.79 -14.51
CA ASP A 112 -0.41 -3.53 -13.28
C ASP A 112 -1.51 -2.82 -12.48
N VAL A 113 -2.70 -2.76 -13.06
CA VAL A 113 -3.88 -2.11 -12.50
C VAL A 113 -5.14 -2.92 -12.77
N ALA A 114 -6.01 -3.03 -11.77
CA ALA A 114 -7.28 -3.76 -11.85
C ALA A 114 -8.39 -3.07 -11.04
N LEU A 115 -9.62 -3.28 -11.46
CA LEU A 115 -10.83 -2.88 -10.75
C LEU A 115 -11.58 -4.10 -10.23
N LEU A 116 -12.05 -4.03 -8.99
CA LEU A 116 -12.88 -5.04 -8.35
C LEU A 116 -14.25 -4.45 -8.08
N LYS A 117 -15.29 -5.07 -8.68
CA LYS A 117 -16.68 -4.78 -8.34
C LYS A 117 -17.07 -5.60 -7.12
N LEU A 118 -17.54 -4.97 -6.08
CA LEU A 118 -18.05 -5.63 -4.89
C LEU A 118 -19.49 -6.10 -5.08
N ALA A 119 -19.84 -7.21 -4.45
CA ALA A 119 -21.22 -7.72 -4.43
C ALA A 119 -22.14 -6.79 -3.64
N GLU A 120 -21.65 -6.21 -2.55
CA GLU A 120 -22.36 -5.25 -1.72
C GLU A 120 -21.59 -3.95 -1.63
N PRO A 121 -22.25 -2.80 -1.46
CA PRO A 121 -21.56 -1.54 -1.20
C PRO A 121 -20.74 -1.59 0.10
N LEU A 122 -19.63 -0.87 0.15
CA LEU A 122 -18.86 -0.61 1.37
C LEU A 122 -19.72 0.14 2.39
N THR A 123 -19.36 0.00 3.66
CA THR A 123 -20.01 0.76 4.72
C THR A 123 -19.74 2.26 4.58
N ARG A 124 -20.58 3.10 5.20
CA ARG A 124 -20.41 4.57 5.19
C ARG A 124 -19.12 5.04 5.89
N ARG A 125 -18.38 4.15 6.54
CA ARG A 125 -17.06 4.47 7.11
C ARG A 125 -16.00 4.62 6.03
N ILE A 126 -16.20 3.95 4.90
CA ILE A 126 -15.30 4.04 3.75
C ILE A 126 -15.79 5.16 2.83
N THR A 127 -14.86 6.02 2.47
CA THR A 127 -15.09 7.14 1.55
C THR A 127 -14.21 6.91 0.31
N PRO A 128 -14.76 6.95 -0.90
CA PRO A 128 -13.97 6.88 -2.12
C PRO A 128 -12.87 7.93 -2.16
N ALA A 129 -11.67 7.54 -2.54
CA ALA A 129 -10.56 8.47 -2.73
C ALA A 129 -10.76 9.25 -4.04
N PRO A 130 -10.63 10.58 -4.01
CA PRO A 130 -10.63 11.37 -5.25
C PRO A 130 -9.35 11.09 -6.04
N PHE A 131 -9.41 11.21 -7.36
CA PHE A 131 -8.23 11.16 -8.23
C PHE A 131 -7.55 12.52 -8.26
N ALA A 132 -6.20 12.51 -8.32
CA ALA A 132 -5.44 13.71 -8.63
C ALA A 132 -5.68 14.14 -10.08
N THR A 133 -5.74 15.45 -10.29
CA THR A 133 -6.00 16.03 -11.63
C THR A 133 -4.73 16.24 -12.43
N ARG A 134 -3.55 16.21 -11.80
CA ARG A 134 -2.26 16.43 -12.46
C ARG A 134 -1.68 15.12 -13.00
N GLU A 135 -0.87 15.26 -14.04
CA GLU A 135 -0.31 14.13 -14.80
C GLU A 135 1.20 13.94 -14.58
N TYR A 136 1.87 14.95 -14.05
CA TYR A 136 3.32 14.91 -13.84
C TYR A 136 3.71 15.04 -12.36
N PHE A 137 4.64 14.22 -11.94
CA PHE A 137 5.11 14.09 -10.56
C PHE A 137 6.64 14.23 -10.50
N PRO A 138 7.18 15.42 -10.19
CA PRO A 138 8.62 15.69 -10.27
C PRO A 138 9.47 14.82 -9.34
N ILE A 139 10.72 14.58 -9.72
CA ILE A 139 11.73 13.99 -8.82
C ILE A 139 11.89 14.91 -7.61
N GLY A 140 11.96 14.30 -6.42
CA GLY A 140 12.02 15.00 -5.14
C GLY A 140 10.65 15.24 -4.50
N GLU A 141 9.56 15.07 -5.24
CA GLU A 141 8.22 15.20 -4.69
C GLU A 141 7.88 14.04 -3.77
N ARG A 142 7.04 14.31 -2.76
CA ARG A 142 6.69 13.37 -1.71
C ARG A 142 5.22 12.99 -1.79
N PHE A 143 4.96 11.70 -1.60
CA PHE A 143 3.62 11.12 -1.58
C PHE A 143 3.44 10.24 -0.36
N ILE A 144 2.20 10.14 0.11
CA ILE A 144 1.82 9.16 1.13
C ILE A 144 1.55 7.83 0.42
N VAL A 145 2.21 6.79 0.89
CA VAL A 145 1.94 5.40 0.49
C VAL A 145 1.30 4.70 1.67
N ALA A 146 0.24 3.93 1.43
CA ALA A 146 -0.42 3.18 2.50
C ALA A 146 -0.69 1.74 2.09
N GLY A 147 -0.62 0.82 3.09
CA GLY A 147 -0.87 -0.58 2.82
C GLY A 147 -0.99 -1.46 4.06
N TYR A 148 -1.47 -2.68 3.82
CA TYR A 148 -1.65 -3.75 4.80
C TYR A 148 -0.53 -4.79 4.75
N GLY A 149 0.57 -4.49 4.07
CA GLY A 149 1.69 -5.40 3.87
C GLY A 149 2.32 -5.92 5.14
N ILE A 150 3.18 -6.91 5.00
CA ILE A 150 3.97 -7.46 6.12
C ILE A 150 5.15 -6.54 6.43
N THR A 151 5.64 -6.63 7.66
CA THR A 151 6.95 -6.09 8.06
C THR A 151 7.96 -7.20 8.19
N GLU A 152 9.23 -6.87 8.18
CA GLU A 152 10.35 -7.81 8.35
C GLU A 152 10.27 -8.65 9.64
N GLN A 153 9.49 -8.19 10.64
CA GLN A 153 9.39 -8.82 11.95
C GLN A 153 8.12 -9.65 12.17
N ALA A 154 7.17 -9.66 11.24
CA ALA A 154 5.90 -10.34 11.44
C ALA A 154 5.84 -11.67 10.70
N ALA A 155 6.28 -12.72 11.32
CA ALA A 155 5.72 -14.04 11.07
C ALA A 155 4.21 -13.97 11.37
N GLY A 156 3.39 -13.54 10.40
CA GLY A 156 1.94 -13.68 10.45
C GLY A 156 1.07 -12.44 10.57
N GLY A 157 1.48 -11.26 10.11
CA GLY A 157 0.73 -10.04 10.38
C GLY A 157 0.21 -9.22 9.19
N TYR A 158 -0.63 -9.76 8.32
CA TYR A 158 -1.57 -8.90 7.59
C TYR A 158 -2.60 -8.32 8.56
N GLY A 159 -2.93 -7.04 8.45
CA GLY A 159 -4.09 -6.50 9.17
C GLY A 159 -3.96 -5.14 9.84
N THR A 160 -2.78 -4.57 9.94
CA THR A 160 -2.62 -3.19 10.40
C THR A 160 -2.30 -2.30 9.22
N LEU A 161 -3.17 -1.35 8.90
CA LEU A 161 -2.91 -0.34 7.89
C LEU A 161 -1.82 0.62 8.36
N ARG A 162 -0.80 0.79 7.54
CA ARG A 162 0.29 1.75 7.78
C ARG A 162 0.46 2.69 6.63
N ALA A 163 1.14 3.78 6.90
CA ALA A 163 1.48 4.79 5.92
C ALA A 163 2.91 5.27 6.10
N ALA A 164 3.53 5.63 4.99
CA ALA A 164 4.85 6.25 4.94
C ALA A 164 4.86 7.34 3.87
N THR A 165 5.62 8.40 4.12
CA THR A 165 5.91 9.41 3.10
C THR A 165 7.16 8.99 2.33
N LEU A 166 6.99 8.69 1.05
CA LEU A 166 8.07 8.35 0.13
C LEU A 166 8.27 9.47 -0.90
N MET A 167 9.46 9.52 -1.47
CA MET A 167 9.88 10.56 -2.42
C MET A 167 10.11 9.94 -3.80
N VAL A 168 9.70 10.65 -4.87
CA VAL A 168 10.04 10.28 -6.25
C VAL A 168 11.54 10.42 -6.46
N VAL A 169 12.20 9.30 -6.73
CA VAL A 169 13.66 9.27 -6.99
C VAL A 169 13.98 9.04 -8.47
N ARG A 170 13.03 8.51 -9.23
CA ARG A 170 13.21 8.23 -10.66
C ARG A 170 11.88 8.06 -11.37
N HIS A 171 11.87 8.42 -12.66
CA HIS A 171 10.87 7.99 -13.64
C HIS A 171 11.50 6.93 -14.55
N THR A 172 10.68 6.05 -15.04
CA THR A 172 11.07 5.13 -16.10
C THR A 172 10.74 5.73 -17.47
N ALA A 173 11.19 5.07 -18.53
CA ALA A 173 10.89 5.52 -19.90
C ALA A 173 9.39 5.46 -20.24
N SER A 174 8.62 4.56 -19.58
CA SER A 174 7.16 4.45 -19.72
C SER A 174 6.39 5.38 -18.77
N GLY A 175 7.08 6.18 -17.96
CA GLY A 175 6.47 7.11 -17.01
C GLY A 175 6.14 6.53 -15.64
N ALA A 176 6.41 5.24 -15.38
CA ALA A 176 6.21 4.68 -14.04
C ALA A 176 7.14 5.33 -13.02
N LEU A 177 6.68 5.42 -11.76
CA LEU A 177 7.41 6.09 -10.70
C LEU A 177 8.21 5.08 -9.86
N ARG A 178 9.38 5.53 -9.41
CA ARG A 178 10.16 4.86 -8.37
C ARG A 178 10.18 5.77 -7.16
N LEU A 179 9.58 5.30 -6.07
CA LEU A 179 9.60 6.00 -4.79
C LEU A 179 10.61 5.33 -3.86
N ALA A 180 11.17 6.13 -2.94
CA ALA A 180 12.04 5.65 -1.89
C ALA A 180 11.90 6.53 -0.64
N ASP A 181 12.46 6.07 0.46
CA ASP A 181 12.65 6.86 1.68
C ASP A 181 13.41 8.16 1.35
N PRO A 182 12.90 9.33 1.74
CA PRO A 182 13.56 10.61 1.49
C PRO A 182 14.97 10.70 2.08
N MET A 183 15.27 9.96 3.16
CA MET A 183 16.56 9.97 3.83
C MET A 183 17.57 9.05 3.16
N THR A 184 17.18 7.82 2.85
CA THR A 184 18.08 6.81 2.29
C THR A 184 18.09 6.77 0.77
N ARG A 185 17.08 7.35 0.11
CA ARG A 185 16.89 7.33 -1.35
C ARG A 185 16.92 5.92 -1.97
N GLY A 186 16.64 4.91 -1.13
CA GLY A 186 16.69 3.51 -1.51
C GLY A 186 18.10 2.92 -1.65
N GLU A 187 19.12 3.60 -1.16
CA GLU A 187 20.52 3.11 -1.13
C GLU A 187 20.79 2.25 0.10
N MET A 188 20.04 2.47 1.17
CA MET A 188 20.04 1.67 2.40
C MET A 188 18.60 1.31 2.75
N ALA A 189 18.43 0.34 3.64
CA ALA A 189 17.11 0.00 4.17
C ALA A 189 16.48 1.22 4.87
N GLY A 190 15.24 1.50 4.51
CA GLY A 190 14.47 2.63 5.01
C GLY A 190 12.98 2.40 4.85
N LEU A 191 12.22 3.49 4.87
CA LEU A 191 10.80 3.46 4.58
C LEU A 191 10.54 2.91 3.16
N GLY A 192 9.60 2.00 3.03
CA GLY A 192 9.24 1.45 1.72
C GLY A 192 8.13 0.43 1.78
N ALA A 193 7.59 0.08 0.62
CA ALA A 193 6.61 -0.97 0.50
C ALA A 193 7.23 -2.36 0.72
N CYS A 194 6.36 -3.31 1.04
CA CYS A 194 6.67 -4.71 1.26
C CYS A 194 5.57 -5.61 0.68
N ASN A 195 5.71 -6.93 0.83
CA ASN A 195 4.70 -7.88 0.39
C ASN A 195 3.35 -7.58 1.06
N GLY A 196 2.29 -7.43 0.26
CA GLY A 196 0.95 -7.08 0.69
C GLY A 196 0.60 -5.59 0.60
N ASP A 197 1.59 -4.70 0.40
CA ASP A 197 1.31 -3.29 0.07
C ASP A 197 0.95 -3.10 -1.41
N SER A 198 1.18 -4.11 -2.25
CA SER A 198 0.74 -4.17 -3.64
C SER A 198 -0.74 -3.80 -3.77
N GLY A 199 -1.08 -2.95 -4.73
CA GLY A 199 -2.43 -2.43 -4.93
C GLY A 199 -2.81 -1.28 -4.02
N GLY A 200 -1.96 -0.94 -3.04
CA GLY A 200 -2.17 0.18 -2.14
C GLY A 200 -2.06 1.54 -2.81
N PRO A 201 -2.72 2.56 -2.24
CA PRO A 201 -2.70 3.91 -2.80
C PRO A 201 -1.36 4.61 -2.63
N VAL A 202 -1.03 5.41 -3.64
CA VAL A 202 -0.08 6.51 -3.57
C VAL A 202 -0.88 7.79 -3.66
N LEU A 203 -0.79 8.65 -2.65
CA LEU A 203 -1.65 9.80 -2.46
C LEU A 203 -0.85 11.10 -2.39
N ASP A 204 -1.34 12.10 -3.08
CA ASP A 204 -0.92 13.49 -2.94
C ASP A 204 -1.77 14.17 -1.87
N ASP A 205 -1.14 14.64 -0.81
CA ASP A 205 -1.80 15.36 0.30
C ASP A 205 -1.41 16.86 0.35
N SER A 206 -0.79 17.38 -0.70
CA SER A 206 -0.31 18.76 -0.77
C SER A 206 -1.41 19.80 -0.58
N SER A 207 -2.66 19.43 -0.89
CA SER A 207 -3.85 20.28 -0.72
C SER A 207 -4.56 20.10 0.64
N GLY A 208 -4.05 19.22 1.53
CA GLY A 208 -4.72 18.82 2.77
C GLY A 208 -5.93 17.88 2.54
N ARG A 209 -6.12 17.40 1.33
CA ARG A 209 -7.08 16.34 0.96
C ARG A 209 -6.38 15.31 0.10
N PRO A 210 -6.17 14.10 0.63
CA PRO A 210 -5.48 13.06 -0.10
C PRO A 210 -6.15 12.75 -1.43
N ALA A 211 -5.40 12.85 -2.53
CA ALA A 211 -5.87 12.53 -3.87
C ALA A 211 -4.99 11.43 -4.48
N LEU A 212 -5.62 10.47 -5.14
CA LEU A 212 -4.98 9.27 -5.64
C LEU A 212 -4.17 9.57 -6.91
N VAL A 213 -2.86 9.34 -6.86
CA VAL A 213 -1.92 9.56 -7.97
C VAL A 213 -1.42 8.25 -8.58
N GLY A 214 -1.41 7.15 -7.82
CA GLY A 214 -0.85 5.89 -8.28
C GLY A 214 -1.21 4.69 -7.42
N VAL A 215 -0.80 3.52 -7.90
CA VAL A 215 -0.97 2.22 -7.25
C VAL A 215 0.39 1.58 -7.04
N VAL A 216 0.65 1.06 -5.84
CA VAL A 216 1.85 0.27 -5.54
C VAL A 216 1.82 -1.02 -6.33
N SER A 217 2.87 -1.29 -7.10
CA SER A 217 3.00 -2.49 -7.93
C SER A 217 4.01 -3.48 -7.37
N TRP A 218 5.19 -3.02 -6.96
CA TRP A 218 6.26 -3.88 -6.45
C TRP A 218 7.18 -3.13 -5.48
N ALA A 219 8.01 -3.89 -4.79
CA ALA A 219 9.04 -3.37 -3.91
C ALA A 219 10.36 -4.13 -4.08
N THR A 220 11.47 -3.51 -3.69
CA THR A 220 12.78 -4.14 -3.62
C THR A 220 13.40 -3.97 -2.24
N ASP A 221 14.43 -4.76 -1.98
CA ASP A 221 15.42 -4.42 -0.96
C ASP A 221 16.39 -3.31 -1.46
N PRO A 222 17.27 -2.78 -0.61
CA PRO A 222 18.25 -1.76 -1.03
C PRO A 222 19.26 -2.26 -2.09
N ARG A 223 19.48 -3.57 -2.19
CA ARG A 223 20.38 -4.19 -3.19
C ARG A 223 19.69 -4.43 -4.52
N ARG A 224 18.44 -3.95 -4.66
CA ARG A 224 17.61 -4.11 -5.87
C ARG A 224 17.16 -5.55 -6.13
N GLY A 225 17.30 -6.44 -5.14
CA GLY A 225 16.70 -7.76 -5.14
C GLY A 225 15.25 -7.75 -4.69
N ALA A 226 14.62 -8.92 -4.67
CA ALA A 226 13.30 -9.09 -4.05
C ALA A 226 13.38 -8.78 -2.55
N GLY A 227 12.49 -7.93 -2.05
CA GLY A 227 12.50 -7.51 -0.65
C GLY A 227 11.73 -6.24 -0.40
N CYS A 228 12.09 -5.57 0.68
CA CYS A 228 11.35 -4.43 1.20
C CYS A 228 12.30 -3.29 1.61
N GLY A 229 11.80 -2.05 1.67
CA GLY A 229 12.54 -0.92 2.22
C GLY A 229 13.62 -0.33 1.30
N GLY A 230 13.68 -0.76 0.05
CA GLY A 230 14.49 -0.15 -1.01
C GLY A 230 13.62 0.76 -1.90
N LEU A 231 13.40 0.35 -3.14
CA LEU A 231 12.49 1.06 -4.05
C LEU A 231 11.07 0.54 -3.94
N THR A 232 10.12 1.43 -4.09
CA THR A 232 8.70 1.15 -4.30
C THR A 232 8.32 1.54 -5.72
N GLY A 233 7.92 0.57 -6.52
CA GLY A 233 7.44 0.78 -7.90
C GLY A 233 5.96 1.14 -7.90
N VAL A 234 5.60 2.15 -8.67
CA VAL A 234 4.26 2.72 -8.72
C VAL A 234 3.79 2.85 -10.15
N VAL A 235 2.56 2.41 -10.40
CA VAL A 235 1.81 2.66 -11.63
C VAL A 235 1.07 3.98 -11.47
N PRO A 236 1.43 5.05 -12.22
CA PRO A 236 0.75 6.34 -12.16
C PRO A 236 -0.59 6.27 -12.89
N LEU A 237 -1.66 6.69 -12.23
CA LEU A 237 -3.03 6.55 -12.73
C LEU A 237 -3.43 7.50 -13.88
N PRO A 238 -2.84 8.68 -14.06
CA PRO A 238 -3.18 9.51 -15.20
C PRO A 238 -3.06 8.81 -16.56
N HIS A 239 -2.09 7.90 -16.70
CA HIS A 239 -1.90 7.11 -17.93
C HIS A 239 -3.01 6.08 -18.18
N PHE A 240 -3.83 5.80 -17.17
CA PHE A 240 -4.89 4.78 -17.22
C PHE A 240 -6.29 5.36 -17.08
N ARG A 241 -6.43 6.69 -17.14
CA ARG A 241 -7.71 7.38 -16.90
C ARG A 241 -8.82 6.86 -17.80
N ASP A 242 -8.59 6.79 -19.09
CA ASP A 242 -9.60 6.35 -20.08
C ASP A 242 -10.03 4.91 -19.81
N TRP A 243 -9.05 4.03 -19.55
CA TRP A 243 -9.33 2.65 -19.20
C TRP A 243 -10.11 2.53 -17.87
N LEU A 244 -9.77 3.32 -16.85
CA LEU A 244 -10.49 3.32 -15.57
C LEU A 244 -11.96 3.70 -15.76
N ILE A 245 -12.24 4.70 -16.59
CA ILE A 245 -13.62 5.11 -16.92
C ILE A 245 -14.34 4.00 -17.66
N GLU A 246 -13.75 3.45 -18.73
CA GLU A 246 -14.35 2.37 -19.53
C GLU A 246 -14.61 1.10 -18.67
N ALA A 247 -13.61 0.64 -17.93
CA ALA A 247 -13.72 -0.52 -17.07
C ALA A 247 -14.77 -0.33 -15.96
N SER A 248 -14.88 0.87 -15.40
CA SER A 248 -15.90 1.19 -14.40
C SER A 248 -17.33 1.13 -14.97
N MET A 249 -17.51 1.61 -16.20
CA MET A 249 -18.79 1.49 -16.93
C MET A 249 -19.13 0.02 -17.18
N LYS A 250 -18.18 -0.78 -17.68
CA LYS A 250 -18.34 -2.22 -17.91
C LYS A 250 -18.73 -2.98 -16.65
N LEU A 251 -18.20 -2.57 -15.49
CA LEU A 251 -18.54 -3.12 -14.18
C LEU A 251 -19.86 -2.57 -13.60
N GLY A 252 -20.57 -1.70 -14.30
CA GLY A 252 -21.81 -1.08 -13.80
C GLY A 252 -21.62 -0.18 -12.59
N SER A 253 -20.46 0.50 -12.50
CA SER A 253 -20.11 1.46 -11.45
C SER A 253 -19.36 2.65 -12.04
N PRO A 254 -19.99 3.43 -12.94
CA PRO A 254 -19.32 4.47 -13.69
C PRO A 254 -18.66 5.50 -12.78
N LEU A 255 -17.37 5.74 -13.01
CA LEU A 255 -16.65 6.86 -12.42
C LEU A 255 -17.04 8.14 -13.17
N GLN A 256 -17.12 9.23 -12.42
CA GLN A 256 -17.26 10.55 -13.06
C GLN A 256 -15.88 10.99 -13.58
N PRO A 257 -15.81 11.57 -14.79
CA PRO A 257 -14.56 12.02 -15.39
C PRO A 257 -13.90 13.19 -14.64
#